data_f139e7a6d8b600c0a8e97f311f76b3d9
#
_entry.id   f139e7a6d8b600c0a8e97f311f76b3d9
#
_cell.length_a   1.000
_cell.length_b   1.000
_cell.length_c   1.000
_cell.angle_alpha   90.00
_cell.angle_beta   90.00
_cell.angle_gamma   90.00
#
_symmetry.space_group_name_H-M   'P 1'
#
loop_
_entity.id
_entity.type
_entity.pdbx_description
1 polymer ?
#
loop_
_entity_poly.entity_id
_entity_poly.type
_entity_poly.pdbx_seq_one_letter_code
_entity_poly.pdbx_strand_id
1 'polypeptide(L)'
;PMVESSFNPNAYSRAHASGLWQFIPATGKRFNLEQNWWRDERRDIVASTNAALDYLQTIYDMHGDWHLALASYNWGEGAVKRAIVKNESRGLPTDYPSLNMPNETRHYVPKLQALKNIFGNAALISRLGLPFISNEPYFATLESPRPIDVKTAAHLANMSVEEFQRLN
;
A
#
# COMPACT_ATOMS: atom_id res chain seq x y z
N PRO A 1 3.58 1.19 -1.58
CA PRO A 1 3.29 2.53 -2.16
C PRO A 1 3.94 2.75 -3.53
N MET A 2 5.24 2.39 -3.71
CA MET A 2 5.94 2.66 -4.96
C MET A 2 5.26 2.03 -6.18
N VAL A 3 4.90 0.74 -6.13
CA VAL A 3 4.22 0.04 -7.23
C VAL A 3 2.76 0.45 -7.34
N GLU A 4 2.11 0.74 -6.22
CA GLU A 4 0.68 1.05 -6.16
C GLU A 4 0.36 2.47 -6.66
N SER A 5 1.12 3.45 -6.22
CA SER A 5 0.76 4.86 -6.43
C SER A 5 1.92 5.77 -6.78
N SER A 6 3.15 5.23 -6.91
CA SER A 6 4.38 6.03 -7.00
C SER A 6 4.50 7.05 -5.86
N PHE A 7 4.09 6.66 -4.65
CA PHE A 7 4.01 7.50 -3.45
C PHE A 7 3.07 8.71 -3.56
N ASN A 8 2.10 8.67 -4.46
CA ASN A 8 1.09 9.73 -4.53
C ASN A 8 -0.04 9.46 -3.52
N PRO A 9 -0.18 10.25 -2.44
CA PRO A 9 -1.24 10.06 -1.44
C PRO A 9 -2.63 10.37 -1.99
N ASN A 10 -2.73 11.12 -3.08
CA ASN A 10 -3.98 11.47 -3.75
C ASN A 10 -4.32 10.54 -4.93
N ALA A 11 -3.55 9.47 -5.14
CA ALA A 11 -3.82 8.53 -6.21
C ALA A 11 -5.23 7.94 -6.09
N TYR A 12 -5.94 7.88 -7.22
CA TYR A 12 -7.30 7.35 -7.28
C TYR A 12 -7.49 6.56 -8.58
N SER A 13 -7.91 5.31 -8.47
CA SER A 13 -8.06 4.40 -9.60
C SER A 13 -9.51 4.33 -10.11
N ARG A 14 -9.70 3.76 -11.31
CA ARG A 14 -11.03 3.46 -11.85
C ARG A 14 -11.84 2.48 -11.00
N ALA A 15 -11.18 1.64 -10.23
CA ALA A 15 -11.78 0.72 -9.27
C ALA A 15 -12.05 1.38 -7.90
N HIS A 16 -11.95 2.72 -7.82
CA HIS A 16 -12.10 3.50 -6.58
C HIS A 16 -11.06 3.15 -5.50
N ALA A 17 -9.92 2.55 -5.87
CA ALA A 17 -8.80 2.43 -4.97
C ALA A 17 -8.17 3.79 -4.73
N SER A 18 -7.78 4.09 -3.49
CA SER A 18 -7.34 5.43 -3.07
C SER A 18 -6.09 5.38 -2.20
N GLY A 19 -5.30 6.45 -2.28
CA GLY A 19 -4.15 6.71 -1.41
C GLY A 19 -2.89 5.96 -1.80
N LEU A 20 -1.87 6.04 -0.94
CA LEU A 20 -0.55 5.43 -1.14
C LEU A 20 -0.61 3.91 -1.40
N TRP A 21 -1.53 3.24 -0.72
CA TRP A 21 -1.66 1.79 -0.68
C TRP A 21 -2.77 1.25 -1.57
N GLN A 22 -3.47 2.15 -2.28
CA GLN A 22 -4.53 1.79 -3.22
C GLN A 22 -5.61 0.87 -2.65
N PHE A 23 -6.06 1.16 -1.43
CA PHE A 23 -7.19 0.45 -0.84
C PHE A 23 -8.48 0.70 -1.63
N ILE A 24 -9.14 -0.38 -2.07
CA ILE A 24 -10.53 -0.28 -2.51
C ILE A 24 -11.45 -0.05 -1.30
N PRO A 25 -12.65 0.56 -1.48
CA PRO A 25 -13.51 0.94 -0.35
C PRO A 25 -13.80 -0.20 0.63
N ALA A 26 -14.14 -1.38 0.13
CA ALA A 26 -14.51 -2.53 0.97
C ALA A 26 -13.33 -3.03 1.81
N THR A 27 -12.13 -3.14 1.22
CA THR A 27 -10.93 -3.56 1.93
C THR A 27 -10.50 -2.50 2.95
N GLY A 28 -10.56 -1.21 2.60
CA GLY A 28 -10.28 -0.14 3.56
C GLY A 28 -11.16 -0.21 4.80
N LYS A 29 -12.48 -0.38 4.62
CA LYS A 29 -13.43 -0.54 5.75
C LYS A 29 -13.13 -1.76 6.60
N ARG A 30 -12.75 -2.89 5.99
CA ARG A 30 -12.38 -4.12 6.71
C ARG A 30 -11.17 -3.92 7.63
N PHE A 31 -10.26 -3.02 7.24
CA PHE A 31 -9.06 -2.66 8.02
C PHE A 31 -9.23 -1.31 8.74
N ASN A 32 -10.45 -0.96 9.12
CA ASN A 32 -10.82 0.18 9.96
C ASN A 32 -10.46 1.55 9.39
N LEU A 33 -10.29 1.66 8.07
CA LEU A 33 -10.11 2.96 7.42
C LEU A 33 -11.47 3.62 7.23
N GLU A 34 -11.72 4.69 7.98
CA GLU A 34 -12.98 5.43 7.92
C GLU A 34 -13.15 6.09 6.55
N GLN A 35 -14.36 5.98 6.00
CA GLN A 35 -14.73 6.55 4.71
C GLN A 35 -16.11 7.17 4.82
N ASN A 36 -16.19 8.47 4.85
CA ASN A 36 -17.43 9.22 4.87
C ASN A 36 -17.30 10.47 3.98
N TRP A 37 -18.28 11.36 3.98
CA TRP A 37 -18.28 12.58 3.18
C TRP A 37 -17.12 13.54 3.53
N TRP A 38 -16.66 13.53 4.78
CA TRP A 38 -15.68 14.46 5.31
C TRP A 38 -14.27 13.88 5.38
N ARG A 39 -14.15 12.54 5.44
CA ARG A 39 -12.90 11.85 5.75
C ARG A 39 -12.77 10.58 4.92
N ASP A 40 -11.58 10.38 4.37
CA ASP A 40 -11.19 9.14 3.70
C ASP A 40 -9.78 8.74 4.17
N GLU A 41 -9.71 7.91 5.20
CA GLU A 41 -8.45 7.47 5.82
C GLU A 41 -7.59 6.59 4.92
N ARG A 42 -8.09 6.16 3.79
CA ARG A 42 -7.26 5.49 2.78
C ARG A 42 -6.17 6.44 2.23
N ARG A 43 -6.34 7.75 2.38
CA ARG A 43 -5.39 8.80 2.01
C ARG A 43 -4.50 9.25 3.17
N ASP A 44 -4.88 8.94 4.40
CA ASP A 44 -4.04 9.16 5.56
C ASP A 44 -2.81 8.25 5.51
N ILE A 45 -1.62 8.85 5.55
CA ILE A 45 -0.34 8.15 5.37
C ILE A 45 -0.12 7.11 6.47
N VAL A 46 -0.39 7.47 7.72
CA VAL A 46 -0.15 6.61 8.89
C VAL A 46 -1.22 5.53 8.99
N ALA A 47 -2.50 5.93 8.97
CA ALA A 47 -3.62 5.01 9.09
C ALA A 47 -3.60 3.96 7.96
N SER A 48 -3.44 4.40 6.70
CA SER A 48 -3.39 3.49 5.56
C SER A 48 -2.15 2.59 5.55
N THR A 49 -1.02 3.05 6.08
CA THR A 49 0.18 2.21 6.19
C THR A 49 0.00 1.11 7.23
N ASN A 50 -0.52 1.44 8.41
CA ASN A 50 -0.82 0.43 9.43
C ASN A 50 -1.83 -0.60 8.89
N ALA A 51 -2.92 -0.15 8.28
CA ALA A 51 -3.91 -1.02 7.67
C ALA A 51 -3.31 -1.93 6.57
N ALA A 52 -2.36 -1.42 5.78
CA ALA A 52 -1.70 -2.21 4.74
C ALA A 52 -0.78 -3.28 5.32
N LEU A 53 -0.07 -2.99 6.41
CA LEU A 53 0.76 -3.98 7.12
C LEU A 53 -0.10 -5.08 7.74
N ASP A 54 -1.23 -4.72 8.38
CA ASP A 54 -2.19 -5.68 8.93
C ASP A 54 -2.83 -6.55 7.84
N TYR A 55 -3.17 -5.96 6.71
CA TYR A 55 -3.69 -6.71 5.57
C TYR A 55 -2.63 -7.66 5.00
N LEU A 56 -1.41 -7.21 4.78
CA LEU A 56 -0.31 -8.06 4.30
C LEU A 56 -0.04 -9.22 5.27
N GLN A 57 -0.07 -8.99 6.58
CA GLN A 57 0.07 -10.05 7.57
C GLN A 57 -1.09 -11.04 7.48
N THR A 58 -2.33 -10.55 7.39
CA THR A 58 -3.54 -11.40 7.26
C THR A 58 -3.46 -12.33 6.06
N ILE A 59 -3.07 -11.82 4.88
CA ILE A 59 -2.96 -12.64 3.67
C ILE A 59 -1.73 -13.54 3.67
N TYR A 60 -0.66 -13.15 4.35
CA TYR A 60 0.47 -14.05 4.58
C TYR A 60 0.07 -15.22 5.49
N ASP A 61 -0.61 -14.98 6.58
CA ASP A 61 -1.09 -16.03 7.48
C ASP A 61 -2.05 -17.00 6.79
N MET A 62 -2.80 -16.51 5.79
CA MET A 62 -3.70 -17.33 4.97
C MET A 62 -2.95 -18.30 4.05
N HIS A 63 -1.81 -17.90 3.48
CA HIS A 63 -1.12 -18.65 2.43
C HIS A 63 0.20 -19.28 2.89
N GLY A 64 0.84 -18.73 3.94
CA GLY A 64 2.19 -19.13 4.36
C GLY A 64 3.30 -18.82 3.34
N ASP A 65 2.98 -18.08 2.29
CA ASP A 65 3.88 -17.74 1.18
C ASP A 65 3.74 -16.25 0.79
N TRP A 66 4.87 -15.53 0.75
CA TRP A 66 4.88 -14.11 0.43
C TRP A 66 4.51 -13.80 -1.02
N HIS A 67 4.84 -14.67 -1.98
CA HIS A 67 4.47 -14.42 -3.38
C HIS A 67 2.95 -14.53 -3.56
N LEU A 68 2.33 -15.52 -2.92
CA LEU A 68 0.86 -15.67 -2.91
C LEU A 68 0.19 -14.54 -2.14
N ALA A 69 0.78 -14.09 -1.02
CA ALA A 69 0.28 -12.94 -0.27
C ALA A 69 0.32 -11.66 -1.12
N LEU A 70 1.45 -11.35 -1.75
CA LEU A 70 1.58 -10.18 -2.62
C LEU A 70 0.66 -10.26 -3.85
N ALA A 71 0.49 -11.45 -4.44
CA ALA A 71 -0.50 -11.67 -5.49
C ALA A 71 -1.93 -11.41 -5.00
N SER A 72 -2.24 -11.82 -3.76
CA SER A 72 -3.53 -11.58 -3.11
C SER A 72 -3.78 -10.10 -2.84
N TYR A 73 -2.74 -9.34 -2.48
CA TYR A 73 -2.86 -7.89 -2.31
C TYR A 73 -3.28 -7.20 -3.61
N ASN A 74 -2.66 -7.58 -4.74
CA ASN A 74 -2.95 -6.97 -6.05
C ASN A 74 -4.24 -7.49 -6.69
N TRP A 75 -4.50 -8.79 -6.63
CA TRP A 75 -5.62 -9.44 -7.35
C TRP A 75 -6.82 -9.76 -6.45
N GLY A 76 -6.64 -9.68 -5.15
CA GLY A 76 -7.61 -10.07 -4.14
C GLY A 76 -7.46 -11.52 -3.66
N GLU A 77 -7.49 -11.70 -2.35
CA GLU A 77 -7.31 -13.00 -1.69
C GLU A 77 -8.30 -14.07 -2.17
N GLY A 78 -9.55 -13.67 -2.44
CA GLY A 78 -10.56 -14.59 -2.96
C GLY A 78 -10.26 -15.12 -4.36
N ALA A 79 -9.65 -14.29 -5.22
CA ALA A 79 -9.26 -14.70 -6.56
C ALA A 79 -8.08 -15.68 -6.52
N VAL A 80 -7.06 -15.39 -5.71
CA VAL A 80 -5.91 -16.29 -5.52
C VAL A 80 -6.37 -17.63 -4.93
N LYS A 81 -7.22 -17.61 -3.90
CA LYS A 81 -7.79 -18.82 -3.29
C LYS A 81 -8.52 -19.68 -4.33
N ARG A 82 -9.36 -19.08 -5.18
CA ARG A 82 -10.04 -19.81 -6.25
C ARG A 82 -9.06 -20.43 -7.26
N ALA A 83 -7.99 -19.71 -7.59
CA ALA A 83 -6.97 -20.20 -8.49
C ALA A 83 -6.19 -21.40 -7.90
N ILE A 84 -5.88 -21.34 -6.60
CA ILE A 84 -5.26 -22.45 -5.85
C ILE A 84 -6.18 -23.67 -5.89
N VAL A 85 -7.43 -23.56 -5.45
CA VAL A 85 -8.41 -24.67 -5.44
C VAL A 85 -8.58 -25.27 -6.85
N LYS A 86 -8.60 -24.44 -7.87
CA LYS A 86 -8.69 -24.90 -9.26
C LYS A 86 -7.46 -25.73 -9.68
N ASN A 87 -6.27 -25.37 -9.28
CA ASN A 87 -5.06 -26.15 -9.55
C ASN A 87 -5.06 -27.45 -8.73
N GLU A 88 -5.39 -27.38 -7.43
CA GLU A 88 -5.50 -28.56 -6.57
C GLU A 88 -6.44 -29.61 -7.15
N SER A 89 -7.63 -29.21 -7.61
CA SER A 89 -8.63 -30.10 -8.22
C SER A 89 -8.13 -30.80 -9.50
N ARG A 90 -7.01 -30.31 -10.08
CA ARG A 90 -6.39 -30.85 -11.30
C ARG A 90 -5.06 -31.55 -11.03
N GLY A 91 -4.64 -31.65 -9.77
CA GLY A 91 -3.33 -32.17 -9.39
C GLY A 91 -2.15 -31.31 -9.88
N LEU A 92 -2.39 -29.99 -10.10
CA LEU A 92 -1.37 -29.05 -10.55
C LEU A 92 -0.73 -28.32 -9.36
N PRO A 93 0.50 -27.83 -9.48
CA PRO A 93 1.15 -27.02 -8.45
C PRO A 93 0.34 -25.75 -8.10
N THR A 94 0.42 -25.32 -6.84
CA THR A 94 -0.35 -24.19 -6.30
C THR A 94 0.53 -23.00 -5.93
N ASP A 95 1.80 -23.06 -6.25
CA ASP A 95 2.74 -21.96 -6.09
C ASP A 95 2.44 -20.78 -7.04
N TYR A 96 2.92 -19.59 -6.69
CA TYR A 96 2.65 -18.38 -7.45
C TYR A 96 2.88 -18.50 -8.97
N PRO A 97 4.02 -19.01 -9.48
CA PRO A 97 4.26 -19.11 -10.92
C PRO A 97 3.31 -20.07 -11.65
N SER A 98 2.74 -21.04 -10.94
CA SER A 98 1.86 -22.08 -11.52
C SER A 98 0.40 -21.65 -11.59
N LEU A 99 -0.01 -20.57 -10.90
CA LEU A 99 -1.37 -20.09 -10.95
C LEU A 99 -1.68 -19.37 -12.26
N ASN A 100 -2.89 -19.58 -12.78
CA ASN A 100 -3.42 -18.77 -13.88
C ASN A 100 -3.99 -17.45 -13.32
N MET A 101 -3.24 -16.38 -13.52
CA MET A 101 -3.56 -15.04 -12.99
C MET A 101 -3.47 -13.98 -14.09
N PRO A 102 -4.05 -12.77 -13.89
CA PRO A 102 -3.90 -11.67 -14.82
C PRO A 102 -2.44 -11.27 -15.02
N ASN A 103 -2.11 -10.75 -16.20
CA ASN A 103 -0.74 -10.29 -16.51
C ASN A 103 -0.26 -9.20 -15.54
N GLU A 104 -1.14 -8.33 -15.08
CA GLU A 104 -0.82 -7.33 -14.06
C GLU A 104 -0.27 -7.99 -12.80
N THR A 105 -0.99 -8.96 -12.23
CA THR A 105 -0.58 -9.68 -11.03
C THR A 105 0.70 -10.49 -11.27
N ARG A 106 0.83 -11.11 -12.45
CA ARG A 106 2.02 -11.87 -12.84
C ARG A 106 3.29 -11.03 -12.89
N HIS A 107 3.18 -9.74 -13.15
CA HIS A 107 4.32 -8.81 -13.16
C HIS A 107 4.46 -8.02 -11.86
N TYR A 108 3.44 -8.02 -10.99
CA TYR A 108 3.44 -7.27 -9.75
C TYR A 108 4.53 -7.74 -8.78
N VAL A 109 4.58 -9.04 -8.50
CA VAL A 109 5.57 -9.62 -7.57
C VAL A 109 7.01 -9.44 -8.08
N PRO A 110 7.35 -9.73 -9.36
CA PRO A 110 8.68 -9.44 -9.90
C PRO A 110 9.08 -7.96 -9.81
N LYS A 111 8.16 -7.02 -10.01
CA LYS A 111 8.43 -5.59 -9.82
C LYS A 111 8.81 -5.27 -8.38
N LEU A 112 8.06 -5.78 -7.40
CA LEU A 112 8.37 -5.62 -5.99
C LEU A 112 9.73 -6.23 -5.64
N GLN A 113 10.04 -7.41 -6.16
CA GLN A 113 11.33 -8.06 -5.94
C GLN A 113 12.50 -7.25 -6.54
N ALA A 114 12.30 -6.68 -7.73
CA ALA A 114 13.30 -5.79 -8.35
C ALA A 114 13.55 -4.55 -7.48
N LEU A 115 12.49 -3.90 -6.99
CA LEU A 115 12.60 -2.74 -6.09
C LEU A 115 13.30 -3.12 -4.77
N LYS A 116 12.93 -4.26 -4.16
CA LYS A 116 13.60 -4.77 -2.97
C LYS A 116 15.11 -4.94 -3.20
N ASN A 117 15.50 -5.50 -4.34
CA ASN A 117 16.90 -5.71 -4.69
C ASN A 117 17.65 -4.39 -4.90
N ILE A 118 16.99 -3.38 -5.50
CA ILE A 118 17.57 -2.05 -5.70
C ILE A 118 17.76 -1.35 -4.35
N PHE A 119 16.70 -1.22 -3.57
CA PHE A 119 16.73 -0.48 -2.29
C PHE A 119 17.44 -1.21 -1.16
N GLY A 120 17.60 -2.53 -1.25
CA GLY A 120 18.40 -3.33 -0.33
C GLY A 120 19.91 -3.31 -0.63
N ASN A 121 20.35 -2.61 -1.68
CA ASN A 121 21.75 -2.57 -2.11
C ASN A 121 22.29 -1.14 -2.20
N ALA A 122 23.03 -0.72 -1.16
CA ALA A 122 23.58 0.63 -1.06
C ALA A 122 24.50 0.99 -2.25
N ALA A 123 25.30 0.04 -2.76
CA ALA A 123 26.16 0.26 -3.91
C ALA A 123 25.34 0.51 -5.19
N LEU A 124 24.20 -0.16 -5.34
CA LEU A 124 23.31 0.04 -6.47
C LEU A 124 22.59 1.40 -6.38
N ILE A 125 22.14 1.80 -5.19
CA ILE A 125 21.54 3.12 -4.91
C ILE A 125 22.51 4.22 -5.34
N SER A 126 23.77 4.15 -4.87
CA SER A 126 24.81 5.11 -5.20
C SER A 126 25.09 5.16 -6.72
N ARG A 127 25.24 3.99 -7.37
CA ARG A 127 25.48 3.88 -8.81
C ARG A 127 24.35 4.45 -9.66
N LEU A 128 23.11 4.35 -9.20
CA LEU A 128 21.93 4.91 -9.86
C LEU A 128 21.73 6.40 -9.58
N GLY A 129 22.58 7.03 -8.75
CA GLY A 129 22.46 8.44 -8.38
C GLY A 129 21.21 8.75 -7.57
N LEU A 130 20.63 7.75 -6.87
CA LEU A 130 19.46 7.96 -6.02
C LEU A 130 19.89 8.71 -4.74
N PRO A 131 19.08 9.66 -4.26
CA PRO A 131 19.37 10.39 -3.04
C PRO A 131 19.37 9.44 -1.83
N PHE A 132 20.28 9.70 -0.89
CA PHE A 132 20.22 9.07 0.41
C PHE A 132 19.06 9.69 1.20
N ILE A 133 18.16 8.83 1.71
CA ILE A 133 17.09 9.23 2.61
C ILE A 133 17.35 8.55 3.94
N SER A 134 17.53 9.33 5.02
CA SER A 134 17.72 8.78 6.36
C SER A 134 16.46 8.04 6.82
N ASN A 135 16.67 6.99 7.63
CA ASN A 135 15.55 6.25 8.22
C ASN A 135 15.13 6.91 9.55
N GLU A 136 14.76 8.18 9.47
CA GLU A 136 14.30 8.98 10.59
C GLU A 136 12.86 9.46 10.33
N PRO A 137 12.05 9.69 11.39
CA PRO A 137 10.72 10.24 11.23
C PRO A 137 10.77 11.59 10.50
N TYR A 138 10.03 11.70 9.41
CA TYR A 138 9.95 12.93 8.61
C TYR A 138 8.92 13.92 9.15
N PHE A 139 7.95 13.45 9.91
CA PHE A 139 6.89 14.25 10.53
C PHE A 139 6.53 13.70 11.91
N ALA A 140 5.84 14.51 12.70
CA ALA A 140 5.25 14.09 13.98
C ALA A 140 3.72 14.21 13.89
N THR A 141 3.01 13.29 14.53
CA THR A 141 1.55 13.35 14.66
C THR A 141 1.20 14.11 15.93
N LEU A 142 0.31 15.09 15.80
CA LEU A 142 -0.22 15.86 16.93
C LEU A 142 -1.74 15.68 16.96
N GLU A 143 -2.28 15.43 18.15
CA GLU A 143 -3.72 15.42 18.36
C GLU A 143 -4.20 16.80 18.84
N SER A 144 -5.22 17.34 18.17
CA SER A 144 -5.87 18.56 18.61
C SER A 144 -7.12 18.23 19.41
N PRO A 145 -7.28 18.75 20.65
CA PRO A 145 -8.46 18.50 21.48
C PRO A 145 -9.72 19.23 20.96
N ARG A 146 -9.57 20.11 19.97
CA ARG A 146 -10.66 20.87 19.35
C ARG A 146 -10.48 20.90 17.84
N PRO A 147 -11.58 20.99 17.08
CA PRO A 147 -11.51 21.27 15.65
C PRO A 147 -10.70 22.54 15.38
N ILE A 148 -9.79 22.48 14.45
CA ILE A 148 -8.96 23.61 14.00
C ILE A 148 -9.07 23.72 12.48
N ASP A 149 -9.15 24.93 11.96
CA ASP A 149 -9.17 25.11 10.50
C ASP A 149 -7.78 24.85 9.90
N VAL A 150 -7.78 24.36 8.65
CA VAL A 150 -6.55 23.92 7.95
C VAL A 150 -5.52 25.05 7.82
N LYS A 151 -5.95 26.30 7.59
CA LYS A 151 -5.02 27.43 7.45
C LYS A 151 -4.31 27.73 8.77
N THR A 152 -5.08 27.73 9.86
CA THR A 152 -4.53 27.93 11.21
C THR A 152 -3.58 26.80 11.58
N ALA A 153 -3.96 25.54 11.31
CA ALA A 153 -3.10 24.39 11.59
C ALA A 153 -1.79 24.44 10.80
N ALA A 154 -1.86 24.72 9.50
CA ALA A 154 -0.69 24.88 8.65
C ALA A 154 0.24 26.02 9.14
N HIS A 155 -0.35 27.16 9.50
CA HIS A 155 0.41 28.29 10.05
C HIS A 155 1.14 27.93 11.34
N LEU A 156 0.44 27.26 12.29
CA LEU A 156 1.04 26.81 13.54
C LEU A 156 2.16 25.79 13.32
N ALA A 157 2.04 24.96 12.30
CA ALA A 157 3.06 24.00 11.89
C ALA A 157 4.21 24.64 11.08
N ASN A 158 4.15 25.94 10.80
CA ASN A 158 5.09 26.68 9.94
C ASN A 158 5.20 26.05 8.53
N MET A 159 4.07 25.64 7.98
CA MET A 159 3.94 24.99 6.67
C MET A 159 3.00 25.78 5.76
N SER A 160 3.17 25.61 4.44
CA SER A 160 2.12 26.05 3.51
C SER A 160 0.87 25.15 3.67
N VAL A 161 -0.29 25.68 3.30
CA VAL A 161 -1.54 24.91 3.32
C VAL A 161 -1.45 23.68 2.42
N GLU A 162 -0.77 23.79 1.29
CA GLU A 162 -0.58 22.70 0.34
C GLU A 162 0.28 21.57 0.94
N GLU A 163 1.40 21.90 1.58
CA GLU A 163 2.26 20.94 2.26
C GLU A 163 1.51 20.25 3.41
N PHE A 164 0.79 21.04 4.20
CA PHE A 164 0.00 20.52 5.31
C PHE A 164 -1.07 19.54 4.82
N GLN A 165 -1.77 19.86 3.73
CA GLN A 165 -2.79 18.97 3.13
C GLN A 165 -2.22 17.71 2.48
N ARG A 166 -0.93 17.66 2.15
CA ARG A 166 -0.28 16.43 1.67
C ARG A 166 0.00 15.42 2.78
N LEU A 167 0.08 15.88 4.03
CA LEU A 167 0.33 15.05 5.20
C LEU A 167 -0.96 14.62 5.92
N ASN A 168 -2.10 15.24 5.59
CA ASN A 168 -3.39 15.03 6.29
C ASN A 168 -4.53 14.65 5.35
#